data_2e16829b9e7e0f53af756b84762d5b29
#
_entry.id   2e16829b9e7e0f53af756b84762d5b29
#
_cell.length_a   1.000
_cell.length_b   1.000
_cell.length_c   1.000
_cell.angle_alpha   90.00
_cell.angle_beta   90.00
_cell.angle_gamma   90.00
#
_symmetry.space_group_name_H-M   'P 1'
#
loop_
_entity.id
_entity.type
_entity.pdbx_description
1 polymer ?
#
loop_
_entity_poly.entity_id
_entity_poly.type
_entity_poly.pdbx_seq_one_letter_code
_entity_poly.pdbx_strand_id
1 'polypeptide(L)'
;MELLSAALKCNPKIKGISINNSEFLISQYADDSTLSLADDENSLHEALNMISLFSICSGLRANFDKTQVVWIGARRGCGLELKTNTDIEWNHSGSFKLLGIQYSLAKDDRYIDNYYSKLEKIKKLLNDWSLRNISLLGKITVIKTLALPILVQCFTVLPDPPNHIIKSLQNIFYMEW
;
A
#
# COMPACT_ATOMS: atom_id res chain seq x y z
N MET A 1 -2.39 -19.29 -2.58
CA MET A 1 -1.82 -18.24 -1.67
C MET A 1 -1.96 -18.61 -0.20
N GLU A 2 -3.05 -19.19 0.26
CA GLU A 2 -3.21 -19.64 1.68
C GLU A 2 -2.14 -20.63 2.13
N LEU A 3 -1.72 -21.55 1.26
CA LEU A 3 -0.64 -22.51 1.57
C LEU A 3 0.70 -21.81 1.82
N LEU A 4 1.03 -20.79 1.04
CA LEU A 4 2.23 -19.98 1.30
C LEU A 4 2.17 -19.29 2.66
N SER A 5 1.01 -18.67 2.96
CA SER A 5 0.80 -18.02 4.26
C SER A 5 0.94 -19.00 5.42
N ALA A 6 0.36 -20.20 5.30
CA ALA A 6 0.48 -21.24 6.31
C ALA A 6 1.94 -21.71 6.47
N ALA A 7 2.64 -21.95 5.37
CA ALA A 7 4.04 -22.38 5.38
C ALA A 7 4.96 -21.36 6.06
N LEU A 8 4.79 -20.07 5.74
CA LEU A 8 5.56 -18.99 6.36
C LEU A 8 5.28 -18.89 7.88
N LYS A 9 4.02 -18.98 8.28
CA LYS A 9 3.63 -18.91 9.71
C LYS A 9 4.07 -20.13 10.53
N CYS A 10 4.16 -21.30 9.90
CA CYS A 10 4.60 -22.53 10.58
C CYS A 10 6.12 -22.64 10.70
N ASN A 11 6.90 -21.82 10.03
CA ASN A 11 8.36 -21.86 10.09
C ASN A 11 8.87 -21.11 11.33
N PRO A 12 9.43 -21.78 12.35
CA PRO A 12 9.87 -21.15 13.61
C PRO A 12 11.05 -20.19 13.44
N LYS A 13 11.74 -20.24 12.29
CA LYS A 13 12.84 -19.34 11.98
C LYS A 13 12.37 -18.00 11.39
N ILE A 14 11.12 -17.90 10.97
CA ILE A 14 10.55 -16.67 10.44
C ILE A 14 9.76 -15.99 11.55
N LYS A 15 10.17 -14.80 11.93
CA LYS A 15 9.55 -14.02 12.98
C LYS A 15 8.88 -12.79 12.42
N GLY A 16 7.62 -12.60 12.75
CA GLY A 16 6.84 -11.41 12.42
C GLY A 16 7.06 -10.26 13.41
N ILE A 17 6.43 -9.14 13.14
CA ILE A 17 6.39 -7.99 14.05
C ILE A 17 5.32 -8.23 15.10
N SER A 18 5.69 -8.14 16.38
CA SER A 18 4.75 -8.28 17.51
C SER A 18 4.17 -6.93 17.92
N ILE A 19 2.85 -6.78 17.87
CA ILE A 19 2.12 -5.60 18.32
C ILE A 19 1.01 -6.07 19.28
N ASN A 20 0.98 -5.55 20.48
CA ASN A 20 -0.04 -5.90 21.50
C ASN A 20 -0.24 -7.42 21.67
N ASN A 21 0.84 -8.17 21.82
CA ASN A 21 0.86 -9.63 21.95
C ASN A 21 0.32 -10.42 20.74
N SER A 22 0.13 -9.75 19.61
CA SER A 22 -0.24 -10.40 18.34
C SER A 22 0.92 -10.28 17.36
N GLU A 23 1.25 -11.39 16.71
CA GLU A 23 2.29 -11.42 15.69
C GLU A 23 1.68 -11.14 14.30
N PHE A 24 2.25 -10.19 13.61
CA PHE A 24 1.91 -9.83 12.23
C PHE A 24 3.07 -10.25 11.33
N LEU A 25 2.86 -11.27 10.50
CA LEU A 25 3.89 -11.81 9.62
C LEU A 25 3.58 -11.56 8.15
N ILE A 26 2.37 -11.88 7.71
CA ILE A 26 1.98 -11.79 6.30
C ILE A 26 0.58 -11.22 6.14
N SER A 27 0.44 -10.29 5.22
CA SER A 27 -0.83 -9.78 4.71
C SER A 27 -0.89 -10.02 3.22
N GLN A 28 -2.03 -10.49 2.72
CA GLN A 28 -2.23 -10.82 1.31
C GLN A 28 -3.49 -10.13 0.79
N TYR A 29 -3.38 -9.54 -0.39
CA TYR A 29 -4.49 -8.94 -1.10
C TYR A 29 -4.38 -9.29 -2.58
N ALA A 30 -5.27 -10.17 -3.05
CA ALA A 30 -5.22 -10.76 -4.38
C ALA A 30 -3.85 -11.43 -4.64
N ASP A 31 -3.06 -10.89 -5.54
CA ASP A 31 -1.71 -11.33 -5.90
C ASP A 31 -0.60 -10.61 -5.11
N ASP A 32 -0.91 -9.48 -4.47
CA ASP A 32 0.04 -8.75 -3.65
C ASP A 32 0.21 -9.39 -2.27
N SER A 33 1.45 -9.63 -1.87
CA SER A 33 1.81 -10.15 -0.55
C SER A 33 2.79 -9.21 0.15
N THR A 34 2.49 -8.88 1.40
CA THR A 34 3.35 -8.04 2.24
C THR A 34 3.82 -8.84 3.43
N LEU A 35 5.13 -8.93 3.62
CA LEU A 35 5.74 -9.56 4.79
C LEU A 35 6.18 -8.48 5.78
N SER A 36 5.81 -8.65 7.05
CA SER A 36 6.25 -7.82 8.17
C SER A 36 7.19 -8.67 9.01
N LEU A 37 8.49 -8.52 8.80
CA LEU A 37 9.50 -9.33 9.46
C LEU A 37 10.12 -8.57 10.63
N ALA A 38 10.45 -9.29 11.70
CA ALA A 38 11.27 -8.75 12.77
C ALA A 38 12.67 -8.43 12.23
N ASP A 39 13.39 -7.56 12.95
CA ASP A 39 14.75 -7.16 12.62
C ASP A 39 15.75 -8.32 12.83
N ASP A 40 15.67 -9.32 11.97
CA ASP A 40 16.48 -10.53 11.98
C ASP A 40 16.81 -10.93 10.53
N GLU A 41 18.11 -10.94 10.23
CA GLU A 41 18.64 -11.34 8.92
C GLU A 41 18.18 -12.75 8.53
N ASN A 42 18.13 -13.66 9.51
CA ASN A 42 17.69 -15.03 9.28
C ASN A 42 16.22 -15.10 8.85
N SER A 43 15.35 -14.29 9.43
CA SER A 43 13.92 -14.26 9.08
C SER A 43 13.69 -13.87 7.62
N LEU A 44 14.42 -12.87 7.13
CA LEU A 44 14.32 -12.46 5.72
C LEU A 44 14.82 -13.57 4.79
N HIS A 45 16.00 -14.14 5.10
CA HIS A 45 16.59 -15.19 4.27
C HIS A 45 15.69 -16.43 4.19
N GLU A 46 15.16 -16.89 5.32
CA GLU A 46 14.27 -18.05 5.39
C GLU A 46 12.92 -17.76 4.69
N ALA A 47 12.40 -16.55 4.78
CA ALA A 47 11.19 -16.17 4.07
C ALA A 47 11.38 -16.21 2.55
N LEU A 48 12.50 -15.70 2.04
CA LEU A 48 12.83 -15.75 0.62
C LEU A 48 13.06 -17.20 0.13
N ASN A 49 13.74 -18.03 0.92
CA ASN A 49 13.90 -19.44 0.63
C ASN A 49 12.55 -20.16 0.54
N MET A 50 11.63 -19.87 1.47
CA MET A 50 10.29 -20.47 1.48
C MET A 50 9.48 -20.04 0.24
N ILE A 51 9.55 -18.76 -0.15
CA ILE A 51 8.90 -18.25 -1.37
C ILE A 51 9.47 -18.94 -2.61
N SER A 52 10.77 -19.13 -2.67
CA SER A 52 11.44 -19.82 -3.79
C SER A 52 11.01 -21.29 -3.87
N LEU A 53 10.95 -21.98 -2.73
CA LEU A 53 10.47 -23.36 -2.66
C LEU A 53 8.99 -23.47 -3.08
N PHE A 54 8.16 -22.54 -2.60
CA PHE A 54 6.76 -22.49 -3.00
C PHE A 54 6.60 -22.28 -4.51
N SER A 55 7.45 -21.43 -5.10
CA SER A 55 7.46 -21.19 -6.56
C SER A 55 7.73 -22.48 -7.35
N ILE A 56 8.67 -23.31 -6.88
CA ILE A 56 8.99 -24.60 -7.52
C ILE A 56 7.80 -25.55 -7.43
N CYS A 57 7.14 -25.63 -6.28
CA CYS A 57 6.06 -26.57 -6.03
C CYS A 57 4.73 -26.14 -6.69
N SER A 58 4.44 -24.85 -6.73
CA SER A 58 3.14 -24.31 -7.22
C SER A 58 3.17 -23.84 -8.66
N GLY A 59 4.34 -23.59 -9.24
CA GLY A 59 4.50 -22.92 -10.53
C GLY A 59 4.25 -21.40 -10.48
N LEU A 60 3.83 -20.84 -9.34
CA LEU A 60 3.65 -19.40 -9.14
C LEU A 60 5.00 -18.77 -8.82
N ARG A 61 5.38 -17.73 -9.53
CA ARG A 61 6.68 -17.06 -9.32
C ARG A 61 6.46 -15.68 -8.69
N ALA A 62 7.23 -15.40 -7.64
CA ALA A 62 7.32 -14.04 -7.11
C ALA A 62 8.04 -13.14 -8.13
N ASN A 63 7.54 -11.93 -8.30
CA ASN A 63 8.16 -10.93 -9.16
C ASN A 63 9.14 -10.10 -8.33
N PHE A 64 10.41 -10.54 -8.28
CA PHE A 64 11.43 -9.86 -7.49
C PHE A 64 11.79 -8.47 -8.04
N ASP A 65 11.64 -8.22 -9.34
CA ASP A 65 11.87 -6.89 -9.94
C ASP A 65 10.90 -5.82 -9.43
N LYS A 66 9.74 -6.24 -8.90
CA LYS A 66 8.73 -5.36 -8.28
C LYS A 66 8.68 -5.49 -6.76
N THR A 67 9.48 -6.39 -6.19
CA THR A 67 9.53 -6.60 -4.74
C THR A 67 10.48 -5.61 -4.13
N GLN A 68 10.03 -4.90 -3.09
CA GLN A 68 10.83 -3.93 -2.38
C GLN A 68 10.97 -4.32 -0.91
N VAL A 69 12.15 -4.10 -0.36
CA VAL A 69 12.41 -4.22 1.07
C VAL A 69 12.58 -2.82 1.66
N VAL A 70 11.90 -2.57 2.76
CA VAL A 70 11.89 -1.26 3.44
C VAL A 70 12.19 -1.45 4.92
N TRP A 71 13.18 -0.76 5.45
CA TRP A 71 13.43 -0.68 6.88
C TRP A 71 12.43 0.24 7.58
N ILE A 72 11.78 -0.28 8.63
CA ILE A 72 10.83 0.46 9.46
C ILE A 72 11.40 0.62 10.88
N GLY A 73 10.96 1.64 11.62
CA GLY A 73 11.38 1.85 12.99
C GLY A 73 12.79 2.41 13.14
N ALA A 74 13.58 1.86 14.05
CA ALA A 74 14.91 2.39 14.40
C ALA A 74 15.93 2.32 13.25
N ARG A 75 15.80 1.37 12.34
CA ARG A 75 16.69 1.22 11.18
C ARG A 75 16.23 1.99 9.93
N ARG A 76 15.20 2.78 10.04
CA ARG A 76 14.71 3.59 8.95
C ARG A 76 15.80 4.46 8.33
N GLY A 77 16.00 4.35 7.02
CA GLY A 77 16.97 5.15 6.26
C GLY A 77 18.44 4.88 6.57
N CYS A 78 18.76 3.76 7.25
CA CYS A 78 20.14 3.44 7.61
C CYS A 78 21.04 3.02 6.44
N GLY A 79 20.50 2.86 5.23
CA GLY A 79 21.25 2.42 4.05
C GLY A 79 21.81 0.99 4.15
N LEU A 80 21.35 0.22 5.15
CA LEU A 80 21.81 -1.14 5.38
C LEU A 80 21.06 -2.10 4.47
N GLU A 81 21.79 -2.87 3.70
CA GLU A 81 21.24 -3.94 2.88
C GLU A 81 21.74 -5.29 3.40
N LEU A 82 20.81 -6.19 3.67
CA LEU A 82 21.17 -7.55 4.03
C LEU A 82 21.52 -8.31 2.76
N LYS A 83 22.56 -9.14 2.83
CA LYS A 83 22.95 -10.00 1.71
C LYS A 83 21.86 -11.03 1.48
N THR A 84 21.17 -10.95 0.35
CA THR A 84 20.19 -11.93 -0.07
C THR A 84 20.67 -12.66 -1.32
N ASN A 85 20.23 -13.90 -1.51
CA ASN A 85 20.54 -14.68 -2.71
C ASN A 85 19.68 -14.26 -3.92
N THR A 86 18.79 -13.30 -3.73
CA THR A 86 17.88 -12.76 -4.74
C THR A 86 18.15 -11.26 -4.90
N ASP A 87 18.12 -10.79 -6.13
CA ASP A 87 18.28 -9.38 -6.47
C ASP A 87 16.97 -8.67 -6.18
N ILE A 88 16.86 -8.04 -4.99
CA ILE A 88 15.67 -7.35 -4.52
C ILE A 88 16.00 -5.88 -4.31
N GLU A 89 15.10 -5.00 -4.71
CA GLU A 89 15.26 -3.56 -4.54
C GLU A 89 15.15 -3.17 -3.05
N TRP A 90 16.20 -2.55 -2.51
CA TRP A 90 16.19 -1.94 -1.19
C TRP A 90 15.75 -0.49 -1.27
N ASN A 91 14.61 -0.20 -0.69
CA ASN A 91 14.05 1.15 -0.72
C ASN A 91 14.54 1.97 0.47
N HIS A 92 15.52 2.84 0.22
CA HIS A 92 16.09 3.75 1.20
C HIS A 92 15.40 5.12 1.26
N SER A 93 14.42 5.38 0.36
CA SER A 93 13.76 6.69 0.25
C SER A 93 12.91 7.04 1.49
N GLY A 94 12.65 6.07 2.34
CA GLY A 94 11.79 6.25 3.50
C GLY A 94 10.31 6.45 3.15
N SER A 95 9.94 6.11 1.91
CA SER A 95 8.54 6.10 1.47
C SER A 95 8.28 4.89 0.59
N PHE A 96 7.12 4.27 0.72
CA PHE A 96 6.71 3.13 -0.09
C PHE A 96 5.21 3.19 -0.37
N LYS A 97 4.80 2.51 -1.43
CA LYS A 97 3.39 2.42 -1.82
C LYS A 97 2.86 1.04 -1.52
N LEU A 98 1.75 0.98 -0.79
CA LEU A 98 1.05 -0.28 -0.49
C LEU A 98 -0.43 -0.11 -0.80
N LEU A 99 -0.98 -1.01 -1.64
CA LEU A 99 -2.38 -1.01 -2.05
C LEU A 99 -2.90 0.38 -2.49
N GLY A 100 -2.07 1.13 -3.21
CA GLY A 100 -2.45 2.44 -3.73
C GLY A 100 -2.33 3.61 -2.76
N ILE A 101 -1.92 3.38 -1.52
CA ILE A 101 -1.61 4.39 -0.52
C ILE A 101 -0.10 4.58 -0.43
N GLN A 102 0.36 5.83 -0.45
CA GLN A 102 1.74 6.19 -0.24
C GLN A 102 2.00 6.38 1.25
N TYR A 103 2.84 5.54 1.81
CA TYR A 103 3.31 5.66 3.18
C TYR A 103 4.65 6.40 3.22
N SER A 104 4.79 7.33 4.14
CA SER A 104 6.06 8.00 4.41
C SER A 104 6.52 7.66 5.81
N LEU A 105 7.76 7.21 5.91
CA LEU A 105 8.38 6.91 7.20
C LEU A 105 8.99 8.16 7.85
N ALA A 106 9.01 9.32 7.16
CA ALA A 106 9.76 10.49 7.61
C ALA A 106 8.97 11.52 8.41
N LYS A 107 7.65 11.65 8.20
CA LYS A 107 6.78 12.63 8.89
C LYS A 107 5.34 12.13 8.92
N ASP A 108 4.68 12.38 10.05
CA ASP A 108 3.28 11.99 10.28
C ASP A 108 2.28 12.69 9.34
N ASP A 109 2.63 13.87 8.82
CA ASP A 109 1.71 14.68 8.00
C ASP A 109 1.68 14.32 6.51
N ARG A 110 2.56 13.43 6.04
CA ARG A 110 2.60 13.06 4.61
C ARG A 110 1.42 12.19 4.13
N TYR A 111 0.59 11.73 5.04
CA TYR A 111 -0.68 11.08 4.66
C TYR A 111 -1.59 12.05 3.88
N ILE A 112 -1.45 13.36 4.09
CA ILE A 112 -2.21 14.41 3.40
C ILE A 112 -1.93 14.39 1.89
N ASP A 113 -0.70 14.05 1.46
CA ASP A 113 -0.32 13.97 0.05
C ASP A 113 -1.16 12.93 -0.71
N ASN A 114 -1.61 11.88 -0.02
CA ASN A 114 -2.54 10.91 -0.60
C ASN A 114 -3.86 11.57 -0.97
N TYR A 115 -4.40 12.41 -0.11
CA TYR A 115 -5.65 13.14 -0.38
C TYR A 115 -5.47 14.08 -1.56
N TYR A 116 -4.39 14.87 -1.62
CA TYR A 116 -4.13 15.77 -2.75
C TYR A 116 -4.03 15.00 -4.07
N SER A 117 -3.30 13.90 -4.10
CA SER A 117 -3.17 13.09 -5.31
C SER A 117 -4.51 12.51 -5.79
N LYS A 118 -5.43 12.19 -4.86
CA LYS A 118 -6.77 11.71 -5.19
C LYS A 118 -7.69 12.85 -5.62
N LEU A 119 -7.59 14.03 -5.00
CA LEU A 119 -8.31 15.23 -5.43
C LEU A 119 -8.01 15.60 -6.88
N GLU A 120 -6.74 15.60 -7.27
CA GLU A 120 -6.34 15.87 -8.65
C GLU A 120 -6.91 14.85 -9.64
N LYS A 121 -6.96 13.56 -9.25
CA LYS A 121 -7.59 12.53 -10.07
C LYS A 121 -9.09 12.76 -10.24
N ILE A 122 -9.77 13.16 -9.15
CA ILE A 122 -11.20 13.47 -9.17
C ILE A 122 -11.47 14.68 -10.05
N LYS A 123 -10.70 15.76 -9.92
CA LYS A 123 -10.82 16.95 -10.76
C LYS A 123 -10.71 16.58 -12.23
N LYS A 124 -9.67 15.83 -12.59
CA LYS A 124 -9.47 15.39 -13.97
C LYS A 124 -10.67 14.56 -14.48
N LEU A 125 -11.11 13.58 -13.68
CA LEU A 125 -12.24 12.74 -14.04
C LEU A 125 -13.52 13.56 -14.25
N LEU A 126 -13.85 14.48 -13.34
CA LEU A 126 -15.04 15.30 -13.45
C LEU A 126 -14.96 16.29 -14.62
N ASN A 127 -13.78 16.85 -14.89
CA ASN A 127 -13.54 17.68 -16.06
C ASN A 127 -13.79 16.92 -17.37
N ASP A 128 -13.31 15.68 -17.48
CA ASP A 128 -13.56 14.84 -18.66
C ASP A 128 -15.05 14.51 -18.86
N TRP A 129 -15.80 14.41 -17.74
CA TRP A 129 -17.25 14.21 -17.77
C TRP A 129 -18.04 15.50 -18.02
N SER A 130 -17.53 16.66 -17.61
CA SER A 130 -18.19 17.97 -17.81
C SER A 130 -18.37 18.32 -19.30
N LEU A 131 -17.53 17.77 -20.16
CA LEU A 131 -17.65 17.91 -21.61
C LEU A 131 -18.88 17.22 -22.20
N ARG A 132 -19.61 16.45 -21.42
CA ARG A 132 -20.79 15.71 -21.84
C ARG A 132 -22.06 16.34 -21.27
N ASN A 133 -23.08 16.50 -22.11
CA ASN A 133 -24.40 16.97 -21.68
C ASN A 133 -25.12 15.89 -20.87
N ILE A 134 -24.83 15.81 -19.57
CA ILE A 134 -25.48 14.87 -18.65
C ILE A 134 -26.46 15.60 -17.74
N SER A 135 -27.58 14.93 -17.44
CA SER A 135 -28.58 15.43 -16.50
C SER A 135 -28.02 15.53 -15.08
N LEU A 136 -28.71 16.28 -14.20
CA LEU A 136 -28.34 16.35 -12.79
C LEU A 136 -28.22 14.95 -12.14
N LEU A 137 -29.15 14.05 -12.43
CA LEU A 137 -29.08 12.67 -11.95
C LEU A 137 -27.86 11.95 -12.48
N GLY A 138 -27.48 12.17 -13.74
CA GLY A 138 -26.26 11.66 -14.33
C GLY A 138 -25.01 12.15 -13.60
N LYS A 139 -24.97 13.44 -13.28
CA LYS A 139 -23.86 14.04 -12.49
C LYS A 139 -23.73 13.37 -11.12
N ILE A 140 -24.84 13.23 -10.39
CA ILE A 140 -24.87 12.57 -9.08
C ILE A 140 -24.37 11.11 -9.21
N THR A 141 -24.78 10.41 -10.26
CA THR A 141 -24.35 9.04 -10.51
C THR A 141 -22.84 8.96 -10.73
N VAL A 142 -22.29 9.84 -11.58
CA VAL A 142 -20.83 9.89 -11.82
C VAL A 142 -20.04 10.16 -10.53
N ILE A 143 -20.50 11.12 -9.71
CA ILE A 143 -19.86 11.39 -8.41
C ILE A 143 -19.87 10.14 -7.54
N LYS A 144 -21.03 9.48 -7.39
CA LYS A 144 -21.18 8.32 -6.48
C LYS A 144 -20.42 7.09 -6.96
N THR A 145 -20.41 6.85 -8.27
CA THR A 145 -19.86 5.60 -8.82
C THR A 145 -18.39 5.69 -9.24
N LEU A 146 -17.92 6.87 -9.62
CA LEU A 146 -16.57 7.05 -10.13
C LEU A 146 -15.69 7.92 -9.23
N ALA A 147 -16.19 9.04 -8.72
CA ALA A 147 -15.37 9.97 -7.94
C ALA A 147 -15.20 9.53 -6.48
N LEU A 148 -16.29 9.20 -5.77
CA LEU A 148 -16.22 8.81 -4.36
C LEU A 148 -15.39 7.55 -4.12
N PRO A 149 -15.45 6.47 -4.94
CA PRO A 149 -14.63 5.28 -4.72
C PRO A 149 -13.12 5.56 -4.71
N ILE A 150 -12.65 6.61 -5.41
CA ILE A 150 -11.25 7.03 -5.38
C ILE A 150 -10.79 7.42 -3.96
N LEU A 151 -11.71 7.95 -3.14
CA LEU A 151 -11.43 8.41 -1.78
C LEU A 151 -11.71 7.37 -0.69
N VAL A 152 -12.58 6.40 -0.96
CA VAL A 152 -13.02 5.41 0.03
C VAL A 152 -11.81 4.74 0.70
N GLN A 153 -10.81 4.34 -0.08
CA GLN A 153 -9.61 3.71 0.46
C GLN A 153 -8.82 4.65 1.39
N CYS A 154 -8.71 5.94 1.04
CA CYS A 154 -8.03 6.90 1.91
C CYS A 154 -8.80 7.09 3.22
N PHE A 155 -10.12 7.23 3.17
CA PHE A 155 -10.95 7.39 4.37
C PHE A 155 -10.96 6.16 5.27
N THR A 156 -10.71 4.96 4.71
CA THR A 156 -10.71 3.72 5.49
C THR A 156 -9.38 3.47 6.20
N VAL A 157 -8.26 3.89 5.58
CA VAL A 157 -6.92 3.50 6.02
C VAL A 157 -6.15 4.65 6.67
N LEU A 158 -6.39 5.88 6.23
CA LEU A 158 -5.67 7.06 6.70
C LEU A 158 -6.45 7.78 7.81
N PRO A 159 -5.76 8.60 8.62
CA PRO A 159 -6.43 9.52 9.53
C PRO A 159 -7.41 10.45 8.81
N ASP A 160 -8.38 10.98 9.55
CA ASP A 160 -9.37 11.91 9.01
C ASP A 160 -8.70 13.07 8.27
N PRO A 161 -9.21 13.44 7.08
CA PRO A 161 -8.65 14.54 6.33
C PRO A 161 -8.87 15.87 7.06
N PRO A 162 -7.88 16.75 7.04
CA PRO A 162 -8.04 18.08 7.62
C PRO A 162 -9.13 18.90 6.89
N ASN A 163 -9.72 19.87 7.59
CA ASN A 163 -10.86 20.65 7.10
C ASN A 163 -10.66 21.31 5.73
N HIS A 164 -9.43 21.70 5.38
CA HIS A 164 -9.15 22.29 4.07
C HIS A 164 -9.31 21.30 2.93
N ILE A 165 -9.00 20.01 3.15
CA ILE A 165 -9.23 18.92 2.16
C ILE A 165 -10.74 18.72 1.96
N ILE A 166 -11.51 18.69 3.05
CA ILE A 166 -12.97 18.55 2.99
C ILE A 166 -13.59 19.72 2.21
N LYS A 167 -13.17 20.96 2.49
CA LYS A 167 -13.61 22.14 1.75
C LYS A 167 -13.26 22.07 0.26
N SER A 168 -12.05 21.60 -0.06
CA SER A 168 -11.65 21.40 -1.46
C SER A 168 -12.51 20.38 -2.17
N LEU A 169 -12.87 19.28 -1.52
CA LEU A 169 -13.82 18.29 -2.05
C LEU A 169 -15.20 18.88 -2.30
N GLN A 170 -15.72 19.64 -1.33
CA GLN A 170 -17.01 20.32 -1.47
C GLN A 170 -17.00 21.28 -2.65
N ASN A 171 -15.95 22.08 -2.80
CA ASN A 171 -15.83 23.01 -3.92
C ASN A 171 -15.82 22.27 -5.26
N ILE A 172 -15.06 21.18 -5.38
CA ILE A 172 -15.03 20.37 -6.60
C ILE A 172 -16.42 19.84 -6.96
N PHE A 173 -17.18 19.34 -5.99
CA PHE A 173 -18.48 18.72 -6.26
C PHE A 173 -19.62 19.72 -6.46
N TYR A 174 -19.56 20.90 -5.85
CA TYR A 174 -20.68 21.87 -5.87
C TYR A 174 -20.43 23.10 -6.75
N MET A 175 -19.17 23.47 -6.97
CA MET A 175 -18.85 24.74 -7.62
C MET A 175 -18.21 24.56 -8.99
N GLU A 176 -17.45 23.50 -9.19
CA GLU A 176 -16.66 23.30 -10.44
C GLU A 176 -17.34 22.31 -11.40
N TRP A 177 -18.47 21.69 -11.03
CA TRP A 177 -19.14 20.66 -11.83
C TRP A 177 -20.69 20.73 -11.66
#